data_80a07de65f66fcac878208c3b04388af
#
_entry.id   80a07de65f66fcac878208c3b04388af
#
_cell.length_a   1.000
_cell.length_b   1.000
_cell.length_c   1.000
_cell.angle_alpha   90.00
_cell.angle_beta   90.00
_cell.angle_gamma   90.00
#
_symmetry.space_group_name_H-M   'P 1'
#
loop_
_entity.id
_entity.type
_entity.pdbx_description
1 polymer ?
#
loop_
_entity_poly.entity_id
_entity_poly.type
_entity_poly.pdbx_seq_one_letter_code
_entity_poly.pdbx_strand_id
1 'polypeptide(L)' 'MPSADEVKTRIEAAIPGASAEVESADDVHFSATVRAGAFDGLSRVQQHRLVYDVFEGELGGAIHALALKTEVT' A
#
# COMPACT_ATOMS: atom_id res chain seq x y z
N MET A 1 -8.87 -11.60 -8.82
CA MET A 1 -8.30 -11.23 -7.52
C MET A 1 -7.00 -10.48 -7.74
N PRO A 2 -6.72 -9.42 -6.98
CA PRO A 2 -5.47 -8.69 -7.16
C PRO A 2 -4.28 -9.56 -6.76
N SER A 3 -3.19 -9.43 -7.49
CA SER A 3 -1.91 -10.04 -7.15
C SER A 3 -1.04 -9.03 -6.39
N ALA A 4 0.06 -9.51 -5.81
CA ALA A 4 1.03 -8.62 -5.17
C ALA A 4 1.56 -7.57 -6.15
N ASP A 5 1.81 -7.95 -7.41
CA ASP A 5 2.26 -7.01 -8.45
C ASP A 5 1.22 -5.95 -8.76
N GLU A 6 -0.06 -6.31 -8.77
CA GLU A 6 -1.14 -5.36 -9.00
C GLU A 6 -1.24 -4.36 -7.86
N VAL A 7 -1.15 -4.83 -6.61
CA VAL A 7 -1.16 -3.97 -5.43
C VAL A 7 0.01 -2.99 -5.48
N LYS A 8 1.21 -3.49 -5.77
CA LYS A 8 2.41 -2.67 -5.93
C LYS A 8 2.21 -1.59 -7.00
N THR A 9 1.74 -1.97 -8.18
CA THR A 9 1.54 -1.05 -9.30
C THR A 9 0.53 0.04 -8.94
N ARG A 10 -0.55 -0.31 -8.29
CA ARG A 10 -1.58 0.65 -7.89
C ARG A 10 -1.05 1.65 -6.87
N ILE A 11 -0.26 1.20 -5.89
CA ILE A 11 0.34 2.10 -4.90
C ILE A 11 1.31 3.06 -5.58
N GLU A 12 2.19 2.55 -6.43
CA GLU A 12 3.20 3.38 -7.11
C GLU A 12 2.57 4.37 -8.08
N ALA A 13 1.46 4.02 -8.70
CA ALA A 13 0.75 4.92 -9.61
C ALA A 13 0.01 6.03 -8.87
N ALA A 14 -0.51 5.74 -7.68
CA ALA A 14 -1.34 6.68 -6.92
C ALA A 14 -0.52 7.65 -6.07
N ILE A 15 0.66 7.24 -5.60
CA ILE A 15 1.50 8.06 -4.72
C ILE A 15 2.77 8.45 -5.48
N PRO A 16 2.92 9.74 -5.85
CA PRO A 16 4.07 10.19 -6.64
C PRO A 16 5.41 9.87 -5.98
N GLY A 17 6.30 9.25 -6.74
CA GLY A 17 7.63 8.90 -6.27
C GLY A 17 7.68 7.72 -5.31
N ALA A 18 6.56 7.02 -5.09
CA ALA A 18 6.53 5.88 -4.19
C ALA A 18 7.23 4.66 -4.77
N SER A 19 7.89 3.91 -3.89
CA SER A 19 8.43 2.60 -4.18
C SER A 19 7.76 1.61 -3.22
N ALA A 20 7.17 0.56 -3.74
CA ALA A 20 6.45 -0.43 -2.94
C ALA A 20 7.04 -1.82 -3.10
N GLU A 21 7.14 -2.53 -1.98
CA GLU A 21 7.47 -3.95 -1.96
C GLU A 21 6.25 -4.66 -1.38
N VAL A 22 5.66 -5.56 -2.13
CA VAL A 22 4.42 -6.24 -1.74
C VAL A 22 4.61 -7.74 -1.85
N GLU A 23 4.18 -8.46 -0.81
CA GLU A 23 4.24 -9.91 -0.76
C GLU A 23 2.88 -10.47 -0.39
N SER A 24 2.55 -11.62 -0.97
CA SER A 24 1.36 -12.37 -0.61
C SER A 24 1.54 -13.83 -1.02
N ALA A 25 1.14 -14.75 -0.16
CA ALA A 25 1.18 -16.18 -0.45
C ALA A 25 -0.14 -16.68 -1.04
N ASP A 26 -1.24 -15.96 -0.84
CA ASP A 26 -2.59 -16.42 -1.19
C ASP A 26 -3.43 -15.40 -1.98
N ASP A 27 -2.85 -14.26 -2.33
CA ASP A 27 -3.52 -13.16 -3.03
C ASP A 27 -4.76 -12.60 -2.30
N VAL A 28 -4.84 -12.84 -0.99
CA VAL A 28 -5.91 -12.35 -0.11
C VAL A 28 -5.32 -11.53 1.03
N HIS A 29 -4.25 -12.04 1.65
CA HIS A 29 -3.53 -11.35 2.72
C HIS A 29 -2.21 -10.80 2.15
N PHE A 30 -2.00 -9.49 2.30
CA PHE A 30 -0.85 -8.80 1.71
C PHE A 30 0.01 -8.15 2.79
N SER A 31 1.31 -8.14 2.55
CA SER A 31 2.26 -7.34 3.33
C SER A 31 2.93 -6.37 2.38
N ALA A 32 2.92 -5.09 2.73
CA ALA A 32 3.52 -4.05 1.90
C ALA A 32 4.44 -3.15 2.71
N THR A 33 5.59 -2.82 2.11
CA THR A 33 6.46 -1.74 2.59
C THR A 33 6.46 -0.67 1.50
N VAL A 34 6.03 0.54 1.86
CA VAL A 34 5.93 1.65 0.92
C VAL A 34 6.86 2.78 1.37
N ARG A 35 7.72 3.21 0.46
CA ARG A 35 8.64 4.33 0.67
C ARG A 35 8.27 5.46 -0.27
N ALA A 36 8.13 6.66 0.27
CA ALA A 36 7.79 7.83 -0.55
C ALA A 36 8.26 9.13 0.10
N GLY A 37 8.76 10.04 -0.72
CA GLY A 37 9.05 11.40 -0.26
C GLY A 37 7.80 12.15 0.16
N ALA A 38 6.64 11.79 -0.41
CA ALA A 38 5.35 12.36 -0.04
C ALA A 38 4.96 12.09 1.43
N PHE A 39 5.60 11.12 2.08
CA PHE A 39 5.34 10.81 3.49
C PHE A 39 6.07 11.76 4.46
N ASP A 40 6.99 12.58 3.95
CA ASP A 40 7.73 13.51 4.80
C ASP A 40 6.78 14.51 5.46
N GLY A 41 6.95 14.69 6.77
CA GLY A 41 6.10 15.59 7.55
C GLY A 41 4.74 15.00 7.96
N LEU A 42 4.42 13.79 7.50
CA LEU A 42 3.17 13.12 7.87
C LEU A 42 3.38 12.17 9.06
N SER A 43 2.36 12.07 9.91
CA SER A 43 2.34 11.06 10.96
C SER A 43 2.20 9.66 10.33
N ARG A 44 2.50 8.62 11.11
CA ARG A 44 2.34 7.25 10.63
C ARG A 44 0.90 6.97 10.22
N VAL A 45 -0.06 7.46 10.98
CA VAL A 45 -1.48 7.30 10.66
C VAL A 45 -1.82 7.94 9.31
N GLN A 46 -1.31 9.15 9.07
CA GLN A 46 -1.53 9.86 7.81
C GLN A 46 -0.88 9.13 6.64
N GLN A 47 0.34 8.62 6.83
CA GLN A 47 1.04 7.84 5.81
C GLN A 47 0.25 6.58 5.45
N HIS A 48 -0.22 5.84 6.45
CA HIS A 48 -1.01 4.64 6.23
C HIS A 48 -2.32 4.96 5.53
N ARG A 49 -2.96 6.07 5.87
CA ARG A 49 -4.21 6.49 5.24
C ARG A 49 -4.02 6.76 3.76
N LEU A 50 -2.93 7.38 3.35
CA LEU A 50 -2.65 7.60 1.93
C LEU A 50 -2.61 6.29 1.15
N VAL A 51 -1.98 5.27 1.73
CA VAL A 51 -1.90 3.96 1.06
C VAL A 51 -3.26 3.26 1.06
N TYR A 52 -3.97 3.26 2.18
CA TYR A 52 -5.28 2.60 2.25
C TYR A 52 -6.32 3.26 1.35
N ASP A 53 -6.23 4.57 1.13
CA ASP A 53 -7.15 5.28 0.23
C ASP A 53 -7.01 4.81 -1.22
N VAL A 54 -5.86 4.28 -1.61
CA VAL A 54 -5.67 3.69 -2.94
C VAL A 54 -6.64 2.51 -3.15
N PHE A 55 -6.98 1.81 -2.07
CA PHE A 55 -7.80 0.62 -2.09
C PHE A 55 -9.17 0.83 -1.44
N GLU A 56 -9.63 2.07 -1.44
CA GLU A 56 -10.94 2.39 -0.86
C GLU A 56 -12.02 1.50 -1.46
N GLY A 57 -12.82 0.89 -0.58
CA GLY A 57 -13.90 -0.02 -0.98
C GLY A 57 -13.45 -1.45 -1.27
N GLU A 58 -12.14 -1.73 -1.32
CA GLU A 58 -11.62 -3.07 -1.62
C GLU A 58 -11.08 -3.80 -0.40
N LEU A 59 -10.70 -3.05 0.66
CA LEU A 59 -10.24 -3.67 1.91
C LEU A 59 -11.41 -4.38 2.58
N GLY A 60 -11.19 -5.64 2.97
CA GLY A 60 -12.25 -6.48 3.50
C GLY A 60 -13.05 -7.21 2.44
N GLY A 61 -12.86 -6.85 1.15
CA GLY A 61 -13.46 -7.51 0.00
C GLY A 61 -12.40 -8.22 -0.83
N ALA A 62 -12.06 -7.66 -2.00
CA ALA A 62 -11.06 -8.26 -2.90
C ALA A 62 -9.67 -8.31 -2.25
N ILE A 63 -9.33 -7.32 -1.41
CA ILE A 63 -8.13 -7.32 -0.58
C ILE A 63 -8.58 -7.53 0.87
N HIS A 64 -8.40 -8.74 1.38
CA HIS A 64 -8.93 -9.09 2.70
C HIS A 64 -8.15 -8.44 3.83
N ALA A 65 -6.84 -8.42 3.75
CA ALA A 65 -5.99 -7.80 4.76
C ALA A 65 -4.72 -7.26 4.12
N LEU A 66 -4.30 -6.08 4.56
CA LEU A 66 -3.07 -5.45 4.14
C LEU A 66 -2.27 -5.02 5.37
N ALA A 67 -1.18 -5.73 5.65
CA ALA A 67 -0.22 -5.32 6.66
C ALA A 67 0.72 -4.30 6.01
N LEU A 68 0.83 -3.11 6.61
CA LEU A 68 1.48 -1.97 5.98
C LEU A 68 2.60 -1.41 6.85
N LYS A 69 3.75 -1.19 6.21
CA LYS A 69 4.86 -0.43 6.77
C LYS A 69 5.16 0.73 5.83
N THR A 70 5.33 1.93 6.36
CA THR A 70 5.66 3.11 5.58
C THR A 70 6.99 3.70 6.02
N GLU A 71 7.73 4.26 5.06
CA GLU A 71 9.01 4.90 5.30
C GLU A 71 9.12 6.15 4.43
N VAL A 72 9.83 7.16 4.92
CA VAL A 72 10.17 8.37 4.15
C VAL A 72 11.46 8.12 3.40
N THR A 73 11.49 8.50 2.13
CA THR A 73 12.73 8.45 1.35
C THR A 73 13.50 9.74 1.40
#